data_d29261a1364907a258146f39f494ab2a
#
_entry.id   d29261a1364907a258146f39f494ab2a
#
_cell.length_a   1.000
_cell.length_b   1.000
_cell.length_c   1.000
_cell.angle_alpha   90.00
_cell.angle_beta   90.00
_cell.angle_gamma   90.00
#
_symmetry.space_group_name_H-M   'P 1'
#
loop_
_entity.id
_entity.type
_entity.pdbx_description
1 polymer ?
#
loop_
_entity_poly.entity_id
_entity_poly.type
_entity_poly.pdbx_seq_one_letter_code
_entity_poly.pdbx_strand_id
1 'polypeptide(L)'
;LALENINFSNSNLLGGAVESYGTSWTVAAMIAQTAGIPLKIKIDDINNNSTNFLNITTLGDILSKNEYNNYLLMGSDANFGGRRAYFSNHNYIISDYYTAIEEGKITSDYHEWWGYEDSKLFTYAKEKLLEISQNETPFNFTILTADTHFTDGYLDKSCSTVFTDPYANSFYCSDSMIGEFISWIKEQDFYKNTTIIITGDHPTMQDNFYDIDNGYSRTIYNTFINSRVIPIN
;
A
#
# COMPACT_ATOMS: atom_id res chain seq x y z
N LEU A 1 -1.75 -12.30 -11.86
CA LEU A 1 -1.58 -12.40 -10.39
C LEU A 1 -2.78 -13.07 -9.71
N ALA A 2 -4.00 -12.64 -10.01
CA ALA A 2 -5.21 -13.09 -9.31
C ALA A 2 -5.48 -14.61 -9.36
N LEU A 3 -5.06 -15.30 -10.41
CA LEU A 3 -5.34 -16.73 -10.62
C LEU A 3 -4.31 -17.67 -9.95
N GLU A 4 -3.19 -17.15 -9.51
CA GLU A 4 -2.08 -17.95 -8.97
C GLU A 4 -1.88 -17.80 -7.46
N ASN A 5 -2.69 -16.98 -6.80
CA ASN A 5 -2.45 -16.55 -5.44
C ASN A 5 -3.65 -16.84 -4.53
N ILE A 6 -3.39 -16.95 -3.24
CA ILE A 6 -4.45 -17.09 -2.25
C ILE A 6 -5.17 -15.73 -2.12
N ASN A 7 -6.45 -15.74 -2.35
CA ASN A 7 -7.34 -14.59 -2.20
C ASN A 7 -8.41 -14.91 -1.14
N PHE A 8 -8.62 -14.01 -0.19
CA PHE A 8 -9.66 -14.15 0.81
C PHE A 8 -10.92 -13.42 0.32
N SER A 9 -12.01 -14.15 0.17
CA SER A 9 -13.28 -13.65 -0.32
C SER A 9 -14.43 -14.24 0.48
N ASN A 10 -15.50 -13.46 0.65
CA ASN A 10 -16.76 -13.92 1.24
C ASN A 10 -17.72 -14.53 0.19
N SER A 11 -17.26 -14.68 -1.04
CA SER A 11 -18.07 -15.20 -2.16
C SER A 11 -17.24 -16.16 -3.02
N ASN A 12 -17.92 -16.87 -3.93
CA ASN A 12 -17.26 -17.72 -4.93
C ASN A 12 -16.63 -16.91 -6.08
N LEU A 13 -16.65 -15.58 -6.00
CA LEU A 13 -16.07 -14.69 -6.99
C LEU A 13 -14.71 -14.21 -6.51
N LEU A 14 -13.86 -13.79 -7.44
CA LEU A 14 -12.69 -13.00 -7.14
C LEU A 14 -13.17 -11.76 -6.41
N GLY A 15 -12.91 -11.70 -5.14
CA GLY A 15 -13.38 -10.64 -4.28
C GLY A 15 -12.34 -10.32 -3.25
N GLY A 16 -12.73 -9.60 -2.25
CA GLY A 16 -11.82 -9.18 -1.21
C GLY A 16 -12.55 -8.97 0.11
N ALA A 17 -11.91 -8.22 0.97
CA ALA A 17 -12.48 -7.83 2.25
C ALA A 17 -13.61 -6.82 2.06
N VAL A 18 -14.64 -6.95 2.87
CA VAL A 18 -15.68 -5.93 2.98
C VAL A 18 -15.13 -4.77 3.80
N GLU A 19 -15.33 -3.56 3.28
CA GLU A 19 -14.93 -2.35 3.99
C GLU A 19 -15.69 -2.20 5.32
N SER A 20 -14.96 -1.95 6.39
CA SER A 20 -15.55 -1.64 7.69
C SER A 20 -15.92 -0.16 7.78
N TYR A 21 -16.99 0.15 8.50
CA TYR A 21 -17.39 1.54 8.73
C TYR A 21 -16.24 2.37 9.33
N GLY A 22 -15.91 3.49 8.68
CA GLY A 22 -14.86 4.40 9.10
C GLY A 22 -13.46 4.09 8.55
N THR A 23 -13.36 3.16 7.57
CA THR A 23 -12.08 2.82 6.92
C THR A 23 -12.02 3.26 5.45
N SER A 24 -12.92 4.13 5.01
CA SER A 24 -13.09 4.56 3.62
C SER A 24 -12.10 5.62 3.13
N TRP A 25 -10.94 5.71 3.75
CA TRP A 25 -9.85 6.60 3.34
C TRP A 25 -8.50 6.02 3.79
N THR A 26 -7.44 6.35 3.07
CA THR A 26 -6.14 5.67 3.14
C THR A 26 -5.59 5.50 4.56
N VAL A 27 -5.55 6.57 5.36
CA VAL A 27 -4.96 6.48 6.71
C VAL A 27 -5.78 5.56 7.61
N ALA A 28 -7.11 5.68 7.56
CA ALA A 28 -7.99 4.83 8.36
C ALA A 28 -7.89 3.36 7.95
N ALA A 29 -7.76 3.10 6.66
CA ALA A 29 -7.54 1.76 6.13
C ALA A 29 -6.18 1.18 6.56
N MET A 30 -5.09 1.97 6.47
CA MET A 30 -3.77 1.55 6.94
C MET A 30 -3.77 1.22 8.44
N ILE A 31 -4.45 2.03 9.26
CA ILE A 31 -4.61 1.75 10.70
C ILE A 31 -5.44 0.49 10.91
N ALA A 32 -6.55 0.32 10.20
CA ALA A 32 -7.37 -0.88 10.30
C ALA A 32 -6.61 -2.16 9.91
N GLN A 33 -5.80 -2.10 8.86
CA GLN A 33 -4.97 -3.23 8.41
C GLN A 33 -3.85 -3.58 9.39
N THR A 34 -3.29 -2.59 10.08
CA THR A 34 -2.15 -2.81 10.98
C THR A 34 -2.52 -2.96 12.45
N ALA A 35 -3.67 -2.41 12.89
CA ALA A 35 -4.15 -2.48 14.27
C ALA A 35 -5.40 -3.36 14.45
N GLY A 36 -6.07 -3.76 13.36
CA GLY A 36 -7.28 -4.57 13.40
C GLY A 36 -8.51 -3.82 13.96
N ILE A 37 -8.48 -2.48 13.97
CA ILE A 37 -9.57 -1.63 14.48
C ILE A 37 -9.94 -0.56 13.45
N PRO A 38 -11.23 -0.23 13.29
CA PRO A 38 -11.64 0.89 12.46
C PRO A 38 -11.29 2.23 13.13
N LEU A 39 -10.81 3.19 12.33
CA LEU A 39 -10.52 4.53 12.81
C LEU A 39 -11.72 5.46 12.57
N LYS A 40 -12.37 5.89 13.63
CA LYS A 40 -13.55 6.74 13.57
C LYS A 40 -13.26 8.20 13.93
N ILE A 41 -12.17 8.75 13.40
CA ILE A 41 -11.70 10.11 13.66
C ILE A 41 -11.65 10.88 12.34
N LYS A 42 -12.02 12.17 12.36
CA LYS A 42 -11.89 13.04 11.18
C LYS A 42 -10.43 13.36 10.93
N ILE A 43 -10.06 13.52 9.65
CA ILE A 43 -8.69 13.82 9.22
C ILE A 43 -8.13 15.09 9.89
N ASP A 44 -8.95 16.12 10.03
CA ASP A 44 -8.55 17.39 10.67
C ASP A 44 -8.20 17.22 12.15
N ASP A 45 -8.90 16.32 12.83
CA ASP A 45 -8.63 16.01 14.23
C ASP A 45 -7.31 15.25 14.40
N ILE A 46 -6.92 14.45 13.41
CA ILE A 46 -5.63 13.73 13.40
C ILE A 46 -4.49 14.69 13.10
N ASN A 47 -4.64 15.59 12.14
CA ASN A 47 -3.61 16.56 11.78
C ASN A 47 -3.33 17.57 12.91
N ASN A 48 -4.35 17.95 13.67
CA ASN A 48 -4.26 18.95 14.72
C ASN A 48 -3.92 18.37 16.12
N ASN A 49 -4.17 17.09 16.32
CA ASN A 49 -3.84 16.41 17.56
C ASN A 49 -2.75 15.38 17.26
N SER A 50 -1.59 15.53 17.86
CA SER A 50 -0.60 14.47 18.03
C SER A 50 -1.17 13.34 18.90
N THR A 51 -2.39 12.89 18.60
CA THR A 51 -3.09 11.85 19.34
C THR A 51 -2.30 10.58 19.18
N ASN A 52 -1.61 10.30 20.22
CA ASN A 52 -0.80 9.17 20.44
C ASN A 52 -1.66 7.91 20.33
N PHE A 53 -1.61 7.25 19.18
CA PHE A 53 -2.11 5.88 19.05
C PHE A 53 -1.27 4.88 19.88
N LEU A 54 -0.48 5.37 20.85
CA LEU A 54 0.45 4.62 21.68
C LEU A 54 -0.19 3.52 22.53
N ASN A 55 -1.51 3.58 22.71
CA ASN A 55 -2.23 2.64 23.59
C ASN A 55 -2.83 1.44 22.85
N ILE A 56 -2.55 1.29 21.56
CA ILE A 56 -2.98 0.14 20.77
C ILE A 56 -1.76 -0.70 20.36
N THR A 57 -1.93 -2.00 20.31
CA THR A 57 -0.89 -2.89 19.79
C THR A 57 -1.12 -3.08 18.31
N THR A 58 -0.10 -2.82 17.52
CA THR A 58 -0.15 -2.94 16.06
C THR A 58 0.72 -4.09 15.55
N LEU A 59 0.58 -4.40 14.26
CA LEU A 59 1.46 -5.35 13.58
C LEU A 59 2.94 -4.94 13.73
N GLY A 60 3.25 -3.63 13.61
CA GLY A 60 4.60 -3.13 13.80
C GLY A 60 5.17 -3.44 15.18
N ASP A 61 4.36 -3.28 16.24
CA ASP A 61 4.77 -3.61 17.61
C ASP A 61 5.00 -5.11 17.81
N ILE A 62 4.13 -5.94 17.23
CA ILE A 62 4.24 -7.40 17.29
C ILE A 62 5.51 -7.86 16.57
N LEU A 63 5.75 -7.33 15.38
CA LEU A 63 6.91 -7.69 14.58
C LEU A 63 8.21 -7.21 15.23
N SER A 64 8.27 -5.98 15.76
CA SER A 64 9.44 -5.47 16.49
C SER A 64 9.78 -6.29 17.71
N LYS A 65 8.78 -6.76 18.46
CA LYS A 65 9.00 -7.69 19.58
C LYS A 65 9.56 -9.06 19.15
N ASN A 66 9.43 -9.38 17.87
CA ASN A 66 9.98 -10.59 17.25
C ASN A 66 11.22 -10.26 16.38
N GLU A 67 11.91 -9.17 16.70
CA GLU A 67 13.19 -8.77 16.10
C GLU A 67 13.09 -8.38 14.61
N TYR A 68 11.89 -8.06 14.09
CA TYR A 68 11.74 -7.51 12.76
C TYR A 68 12.04 -6.01 12.72
N ASN A 69 12.71 -5.58 11.67
CA ASN A 69 12.74 -4.16 11.29
C ASN A 69 11.53 -3.82 10.41
N ASN A 70 10.79 -2.78 10.78
CA ASN A 70 9.64 -2.34 10.01
C ASN A 70 9.99 -1.11 9.18
N TYR A 71 9.62 -1.13 7.91
CA TYR A 71 9.83 -0.05 6.95
C TYR A 71 8.53 0.34 6.29
N LEU A 72 8.35 1.63 6.04
CA LEU A 72 7.23 2.19 5.27
C LEU A 72 7.81 3.11 4.20
N LEU A 73 7.51 2.81 2.94
CA LEU A 73 7.90 3.61 1.78
C LEU A 73 6.65 4.17 1.08
N MET A 74 6.65 5.45 0.78
CA MET A 74 5.59 6.12 0.02
C MET A 74 6.12 7.30 -0.78
N GLY A 75 5.50 7.59 -1.93
CA GLY A 75 5.85 8.75 -2.76
C GLY A 75 5.32 10.08 -2.25
N SER A 76 4.38 10.07 -1.31
CA SER A 76 3.70 11.25 -0.76
C SER A 76 4.28 11.69 0.58
N ASP A 77 3.88 12.88 1.06
CA ASP A 77 4.23 13.37 2.40
C ASP A 77 3.59 12.50 3.50
N ALA A 78 4.43 11.87 4.31
CA ALA A 78 3.98 11.02 5.41
C ALA A 78 3.28 11.80 6.56
N ASN A 79 3.42 13.11 6.61
CA ASN A 79 2.72 13.91 7.63
C ASN A 79 1.22 14.01 7.36
N PHE A 80 0.82 13.90 6.08
CA PHE A 80 -0.60 13.95 5.71
C PHE A 80 -1.39 12.85 6.44
N GLY A 81 -2.47 13.26 7.11
CA GLY A 81 -3.34 12.36 7.87
C GLY A 81 -2.67 11.70 9.08
N GLY A 82 -1.56 12.25 9.58
CA GLY A 82 -0.87 11.74 10.77
C GLY A 82 -0.12 10.42 10.58
N ARG A 83 0.09 9.96 9.33
CA ARG A 83 0.78 8.70 9.03
C ARG A 83 2.16 8.61 9.68
N ARG A 84 2.97 9.67 9.56
CA ARG A 84 4.31 9.71 10.18
C ARG A 84 4.24 9.47 11.69
N ALA A 85 3.37 10.17 12.39
CA ALA A 85 3.22 10.03 13.83
C ALA A 85 2.77 8.61 14.21
N TYR A 86 1.75 8.08 13.51
CA TYR A 86 1.26 6.73 13.76
C TYR A 86 2.35 5.68 13.56
N PHE A 87 2.95 5.61 12.38
CA PHE A 87 3.91 4.55 12.04
C PHE A 87 5.22 4.68 12.82
N SER A 88 5.72 5.90 13.08
CA SER A 88 6.92 6.09 13.92
C SER A 88 6.70 5.62 15.35
N ASN A 89 5.51 5.87 15.91
CA ASN A 89 5.15 5.40 17.25
C ASN A 89 5.02 3.87 17.35
N HIS A 90 4.87 3.20 16.21
CA HIS A 90 4.75 1.73 16.12
C HIS A 90 5.95 1.08 15.42
N ASN A 91 7.14 1.67 15.61
CA ASN A 91 8.44 1.12 15.24
C ASN A 91 8.69 1.00 13.72
N TYR A 92 8.13 1.88 12.90
CA TYR A 92 8.46 1.94 11.47
C TYR A 92 9.52 2.99 11.17
N ILE A 93 10.46 2.64 10.33
CA ILE A 93 11.36 3.56 9.63
C ILE A 93 10.64 4.02 8.38
N ILE A 94 10.46 5.33 8.22
CA ILE A 94 9.63 5.91 7.16
C ILE A 94 10.53 6.58 6.13
N SER A 95 10.35 6.19 4.87
CA SER A 95 10.89 6.87 3.69
C SER A 95 9.73 7.44 2.88
N ASP A 96 9.70 8.76 2.70
CA ASP A 96 8.65 9.49 2.00
C ASP A 96 9.19 10.50 1.00
N TYR A 97 8.33 11.36 0.48
CA TYR A 97 8.69 12.43 -0.45
C TYR A 97 9.87 13.27 0.03
N TYR A 98 9.85 13.72 1.29
CA TYR A 98 10.93 14.56 1.83
C TYR A 98 12.22 13.77 2.06
N THR A 99 12.12 12.53 2.47
CA THR A 99 13.28 11.63 2.56
C THR A 99 13.95 11.46 1.19
N ALA A 100 13.17 11.34 0.12
CA ALA A 100 13.72 11.22 -1.23
C ALA A 100 14.47 12.50 -1.68
N ILE A 101 14.01 13.68 -1.26
CA ILE A 101 14.73 14.95 -1.49
C ILE A 101 16.03 14.98 -0.66
N GLU A 102 15.97 14.64 0.62
CA GLU A 102 17.13 14.63 1.52
C GLU A 102 18.21 13.67 1.05
N GLU A 103 17.82 12.51 0.51
CA GLU A 103 18.72 11.51 -0.08
C GLU A 103 19.20 11.87 -1.49
N GLY A 104 18.74 12.98 -2.07
CA GLY A 104 19.10 13.42 -3.42
C GLY A 104 18.55 12.54 -4.55
N LYS A 105 17.53 11.74 -4.28
CA LYS A 105 16.85 10.88 -5.27
C LYS A 105 15.94 11.67 -6.19
N ILE A 106 15.39 12.77 -5.69
CA ILE A 106 14.64 13.77 -6.46
C ILE A 106 15.09 15.18 -6.04
N THR A 107 14.89 16.16 -6.92
CA THR A 107 15.16 17.56 -6.59
C THR A 107 14.02 18.16 -5.77
N SER A 108 14.28 19.25 -5.04
CA SER A 108 13.28 19.88 -4.17
C SER A 108 12.10 20.50 -4.91
N ASP A 109 12.24 20.74 -6.21
CA ASP A 109 11.20 21.24 -7.11
C ASP A 109 10.47 20.11 -7.88
N TYR A 110 10.91 18.87 -7.73
CA TYR A 110 10.24 17.72 -8.33
C TYR A 110 8.95 17.42 -7.58
N HIS A 111 7.84 17.45 -8.27
CA HIS A 111 6.54 17.08 -7.72
C HIS A 111 5.64 16.55 -8.84
N GLU A 112 5.31 15.28 -8.77
CA GLU A 112 4.35 14.63 -9.66
C GLU A 112 3.24 14.02 -8.80
N TRP A 113 1.99 14.32 -9.13
CA TRP A 113 0.81 13.81 -8.43
C TRP A 113 0.82 14.15 -6.92
N TRP A 114 0.98 13.17 -6.06
CA TRP A 114 1.02 13.32 -4.59
C TRP A 114 2.43 13.48 -4.01
N GLY A 115 3.44 13.64 -4.87
CA GLY A 115 4.84 13.78 -4.48
C GLY A 115 5.76 13.24 -5.57
N TYR A 116 6.01 11.94 -5.63
CA TYR A 116 6.58 11.27 -6.80
C TYR A 116 5.77 10.02 -7.16
N GLU A 117 5.75 9.72 -8.44
CA GLU A 117 4.95 8.67 -9.07
C GLU A 117 5.39 7.25 -8.69
N ASP A 118 4.50 6.26 -8.89
CA ASP A 118 4.71 4.88 -8.49
C ASP A 118 5.86 4.19 -9.24
N SER A 119 6.22 4.62 -10.46
CA SER A 119 7.39 4.08 -11.17
C SER A 119 8.70 4.36 -10.43
N LYS A 120 8.86 5.57 -9.87
CA LYS A 120 9.99 5.89 -8.98
C LYS A 120 9.88 5.15 -7.65
N LEU A 121 8.66 5.07 -7.09
CA LEU A 121 8.41 4.35 -5.85
C LEU A 121 8.91 2.90 -5.94
N PHE A 122 8.57 2.18 -7.00
CA PHE A 122 9.05 0.81 -7.20
C PHE A 122 10.55 0.73 -7.46
N THR A 123 11.15 1.74 -8.10
CA THR A 123 12.61 1.80 -8.25
C THR A 123 13.29 1.91 -6.88
N TYR A 124 12.85 2.84 -6.04
CA TYR A 124 13.39 3.02 -4.69
C TYR A 124 13.07 1.84 -3.76
N ALA A 125 11.92 1.19 -3.96
CA ALA A 125 11.57 -0.05 -3.26
C ALA A 125 12.55 -1.17 -3.57
N LYS A 126 12.94 -1.35 -4.84
CA LYS A 126 13.95 -2.35 -5.24
C LYS A 126 15.31 -2.07 -4.59
N GLU A 127 15.78 -0.82 -4.64
CA GLU A 127 17.03 -0.40 -3.99
C GLU A 127 17.00 -0.70 -2.49
N LYS A 128 15.92 -0.31 -1.81
CA LYS A 128 15.77 -0.52 -0.36
C LYS A 128 15.69 -1.99 0.01
N LEU A 129 14.96 -2.80 -0.76
CA LEU A 129 14.87 -4.23 -0.52
C LEU A 129 16.22 -4.93 -0.69
N LEU A 130 17.03 -4.54 -1.69
CA LEU A 130 18.39 -5.06 -1.85
C LEU A 130 19.28 -4.69 -0.66
N GLU A 131 19.16 -3.46 -0.15
CA GLU A 131 19.91 -3.00 1.03
C GLU A 131 19.55 -3.80 2.29
N ILE A 132 18.24 -3.85 2.63
CA ILE A 132 17.80 -4.46 3.88
C ILE A 132 17.89 -5.98 3.89
N SER A 133 17.79 -6.62 2.73
CA SER A 133 17.90 -8.07 2.60
C SER A 133 19.33 -8.61 2.77
N GLN A 134 20.34 -7.74 2.79
CA GLN A 134 21.73 -8.12 3.11
C GLN A 134 21.94 -8.36 4.60
N ASN A 135 21.02 -7.89 5.44
CA ASN A 135 21.07 -8.10 6.87
C ASN A 135 20.40 -9.42 7.26
N GLU A 136 20.90 -10.07 8.31
CA GLU A 136 20.28 -11.28 8.86
C GLU A 136 18.95 -11.00 9.59
N THR A 137 18.69 -9.74 9.92
CA THR A 137 17.47 -9.31 10.63
C THR A 137 16.25 -9.42 9.71
N PRO A 138 15.19 -10.11 10.13
CA PRO A 138 13.96 -10.16 9.34
C PRO A 138 13.33 -8.77 9.20
N PHE A 139 12.61 -8.56 8.10
CA PHE A 139 12.01 -7.27 7.83
C PHE A 139 10.53 -7.37 7.47
N ASN A 140 9.81 -6.30 7.77
CA ASN A 140 8.49 -5.98 7.23
C ASN A 140 8.62 -4.70 6.40
N PHE A 141 8.30 -4.79 5.12
CA PHE A 141 8.44 -3.68 4.18
C PHE A 141 7.08 -3.34 3.57
N THR A 142 6.52 -2.23 3.99
CA THR A 142 5.23 -1.74 3.53
C THR A 142 5.42 -0.66 2.46
N ILE A 143 4.71 -0.75 1.35
CA ILE A 143 4.71 0.22 0.26
C ILE A 143 3.29 0.76 0.11
N LEU A 144 3.14 2.08 0.05
CA LEU A 144 1.89 2.75 -0.27
C LEU A 144 2.00 3.39 -1.66
N THR A 145 1.27 2.85 -2.63
CA THR A 145 1.14 3.40 -3.98
C THR A 145 0.10 4.53 -4.03
N ALA A 146 0.20 5.44 -5.00
CA ALA A 146 -0.67 6.60 -5.09
C ALA A 146 -1.25 6.87 -6.49
N ASP A 147 -0.73 6.26 -7.55
CA ASP A 147 -1.11 6.60 -8.92
C ASP A 147 -2.57 6.23 -9.25
N THR A 148 -3.18 5.32 -8.50
CA THR A 148 -4.61 4.98 -8.64
C THR A 148 -5.54 5.83 -7.76
N HIS A 149 -5.03 6.89 -7.09
CA HIS A 149 -5.88 7.77 -6.29
C HIS A 149 -6.84 8.58 -7.18
N PHE A 150 -8.08 8.74 -6.72
CA PHE A 150 -9.09 9.54 -7.41
C PHE A 150 -8.69 11.04 -7.40
N THR A 151 -9.01 11.90 -8.39
CA THR A 151 -9.84 11.65 -9.59
C THR A 151 -8.96 11.19 -10.75
N ASP A 152 -9.44 10.20 -11.48
CA ASP A 152 -8.86 9.65 -12.72
C ASP A 152 -7.44 9.04 -12.58
N GLY A 153 -6.86 9.08 -11.38
CA GLY A 153 -5.51 8.61 -11.15
C GLY A 153 -4.43 9.41 -11.87
N TYR A 154 -3.21 8.93 -11.79
CA TYR A 154 -2.05 9.41 -12.55
C TYR A 154 -1.60 8.33 -13.53
N LEU A 155 -1.55 8.68 -14.80
CA LEU A 155 -0.99 7.79 -15.82
C LEU A 155 0.50 8.10 -15.99
N ASP A 156 1.35 7.20 -15.52
CA ASP A 156 2.80 7.33 -15.69
C ASP A 156 3.19 7.44 -17.15
N LYS A 157 4.19 8.25 -17.46
CA LYS A 157 4.69 8.51 -18.82
C LYS A 157 5.24 7.25 -19.52
N SER A 158 5.61 6.23 -18.75
CA SER A 158 6.07 4.94 -19.26
C SER A 158 4.93 4.03 -19.72
N CYS A 159 3.69 4.32 -19.34
CA CYS A 159 2.54 3.49 -19.62
C CYS A 159 1.78 3.91 -20.89
N SER A 160 1.22 2.91 -21.57
CA SER A 160 0.39 3.12 -22.76
C SER A 160 -1.07 3.43 -22.37
N THR A 161 -1.72 4.29 -23.15
CA THR A 161 -3.17 4.48 -23.11
C THR A 161 -3.85 3.32 -23.86
N VAL A 162 -4.56 2.47 -23.15
CA VAL A 162 -5.23 1.27 -23.70
C VAL A 162 -6.75 1.47 -23.73
N PHE A 163 -7.30 2.18 -22.76
CA PHE A 163 -8.72 2.42 -22.60
C PHE A 163 -9.09 3.86 -22.92
N THR A 164 -10.35 4.10 -23.26
CA THR A 164 -10.88 5.46 -23.41
C THR A 164 -11.04 6.17 -22.06
N ASP A 165 -11.25 5.41 -21.00
CA ASP A 165 -11.37 5.94 -19.64
C ASP A 165 -9.99 6.18 -19.04
N PRO A 166 -9.64 7.41 -18.60
CA PRO A 166 -8.34 7.72 -18.02
C PRO A 166 -8.05 6.92 -16.75
N TYR A 167 -9.06 6.73 -15.91
CA TYR A 167 -8.90 6.01 -14.65
C TYR A 167 -8.60 4.51 -14.86
N ALA A 168 -9.25 3.90 -15.88
CA ALA A 168 -8.94 2.54 -16.28
C ALA A 168 -7.48 2.38 -16.74
N ASN A 169 -6.92 3.40 -17.41
CA ASN A 169 -5.50 3.40 -17.80
C ASN A 169 -4.57 3.48 -16.59
N SER A 170 -4.90 4.28 -15.58
CA SER A 170 -4.11 4.37 -14.34
C SER A 170 -4.08 3.03 -13.60
N PHE A 171 -5.22 2.34 -13.48
CA PHE A 171 -5.26 0.98 -12.91
C PHE A 171 -4.48 -0.03 -13.74
N TYR A 172 -4.62 -0.01 -15.05
CA TYR A 172 -3.89 -0.92 -15.94
C TYR A 172 -2.37 -0.72 -15.82
N CYS A 173 -1.94 0.54 -15.76
CA CYS A 173 -0.54 0.93 -15.55
C CYS A 173 -0.02 0.41 -14.19
N SER A 174 -0.76 0.67 -13.12
CA SER A 174 -0.40 0.22 -11.77
C SER A 174 -0.32 -1.31 -11.66
N ASP A 175 -1.29 -2.04 -12.24
CA ASP A 175 -1.26 -3.51 -12.27
C ASP A 175 -0.02 -4.04 -12.99
N SER A 176 0.36 -3.42 -14.11
CA SER A 176 1.57 -3.77 -14.85
C SER A 176 2.83 -3.55 -14.01
N MET A 177 2.97 -2.38 -13.38
CA MET A 177 4.11 -2.04 -12.52
C MET A 177 4.22 -2.97 -11.31
N ILE A 178 3.09 -3.28 -10.66
CA ILE A 178 3.04 -4.26 -9.56
C ILE A 178 3.46 -5.64 -10.06
N GLY A 179 2.98 -6.08 -11.21
CA GLY A 179 3.33 -7.35 -11.82
C GLY A 179 4.83 -7.48 -12.10
N GLU A 180 5.45 -6.43 -12.65
CA GLU A 180 6.89 -6.37 -12.88
C GLU A 180 7.69 -6.36 -11.57
N PHE A 181 7.23 -5.61 -10.57
CA PHE A 181 7.88 -5.55 -9.26
C PHE A 181 7.85 -6.91 -8.56
N ILE A 182 6.73 -7.63 -8.59
CA ILE A 182 6.61 -8.97 -8.02
C ILE A 182 7.46 -9.98 -8.79
N SER A 183 7.50 -9.88 -10.11
CA SER A 183 8.37 -10.74 -10.94
C SER A 183 9.83 -10.56 -10.55
N TRP A 184 10.26 -9.31 -10.36
CA TRP A 184 11.60 -9.01 -9.87
C TRP A 184 11.86 -9.56 -8.45
N ILE A 185 10.89 -9.44 -7.51
CA ILE A 185 11.04 -10.01 -6.16
C ILE A 185 11.22 -11.53 -6.22
N LYS A 186 10.49 -12.22 -7.08
CA LYS A 186 10.58 -13.68 -7.23
C LYS A 186 11.96 -14.16 -7.67
N GLU A 187 12.76 -13.33 -8.28
CA GLU A 187 14.15 -13.61 -8.69
C GLU A 187 15.17 -13.39 -7.55
N GLN A 188 14.77 -12.78 -6.44
CA GLN A 188 15.66 -12.46 -5.34
C GLN A 188 15.77 -13.61 -4.33
N ASP A 189 16.95 -13.78 -3.71
CA ASP A 189 17.19 -14.83 -2.73
C ASP A 189 16.27 -14.75 -1.51
N PHE A 190 15.91 -13.54 -1.08
CA PHE A 190 15.02 -13.32 0.06
C PHE A 190 13.57 -13.78 -0.20
N TYR A 191 13.16 -13.94 -1.45
CA TYR A 191 11.80 -14.39 -1.79
C TYR A 191 11.44 -15.72 -1.14
N LYS A 192 12.40 -16.64 -0.98
CA LYS A 192 12.18 -17.98 -0.37
C LYS A 192 11.53 -17.93 1.01
N ASN A 193 11.78 -16.85 1.76
CA ASN A 193 11.31 -16.64 3.13
C ASN A 193 10.38 -15.43 3.26
N THR A 194 9.88 -14.89 2.13
CA THR A 194 9.06 -13.68 2.11
C THR A 194 7.65 -14.01 1.68
N THR A 195 6.66 -13.62 2.48
CA THR A 195 5.26 -13.55 2.05
C THR A 195 4.96 -12.15 1.55
N ILE A 196 4.37 -12.04 0.36
CA ILE A 196 3.93 -10.76 -0.20
C ILE A 196 2.42 -10.66 0.00
N ILE A 197 1.96 -9.52 0.52
CA ILE A 197 0.55 -9.20 0.67
C ILE A 197 0.26 -7.97 -0.21
N ILE A 198 -0.70 -8.11 -1.12
CA ILE A 198 -1.22 -6.99 -1.90
C ILE A 198 -2.65 -6.76 -1.46
N THR A 199 -2.98 -5.54 -1.10
CA THR A 199 -4.33 -5.17 -0.72
C THR A 199 -4.65 -3.76 -1.17
N GLY A 200 -5.87 -3.53 -1.63
CA GLY A 200 -6.40 -2.18 -1.70
C GLY A 200 -6.59 -1.62 -0.29
N ASP A 201 -6.54 -0.32 -0.17
CA ASP A 201 -6.81 0.38 1.08
C ASP A 201 -8.33 0.55 1.29
N HIS A 202 -9.03 1.12 0.33
CA HIS A 202 -10.49 1.30 0.34
C HIS A 202 -11.04 1.31 -1.10
N PRO A 203 -12.38 1.14 -1.30
CA PRO A 203 -12.98 1.31 -2.61
C PRO A 203 -12.79 2.75 -3.12
N THR A 204 -12.59 2.90 -4.43
CA THR A 204 -12.45 4.26 -5.00
C THR A 204 -13.67 5.13 -4.71
N MET A 205 -13.42 6.43 -4.55
CA MET A 205 -14.46 7.45 -4.40
C MET A 205 -15.06 7.91 -5.74
N GLN A 206 -14.58 7.38 -6.87
CA GLN A 206 -15.09 7.73 -8.20
C GLN A 206 -16.35 6.92 -8.52
N ASP A 207 -17.51 7.48 -8.29
CA ASP A 207 -18.80 6.77 -8.35
C ASP A 207 -19.19 6.31 -9.76
N ASN A 208 -18.75 6.99 -10.80
CA ASN A 208 -19.08 6.71 -12.19
C ASN A 208 -18.13 5.73 -12.89
N PHE A 209 -17.14 5.20 -12.19
CA PHE A 209 -16.18 4.25 -12.76
C PHE A 209 -16.74 2.83 -12.91
N TYR A 210 -17.82 2.51 -12.21
CA TYR A 210 -18.46 1.18 -12.22
C TYR A 210 -19.88 1.24 -12.66
N ASP A 211 -20.29 0.24 -13.43
CA ASP A 211 -21.69 -0.09 -13.66
C ASP A 211 -22.15 -1.02 -12.53
N ILE A 212 -22.80 -0.45 -11.50
CA ILE A 212 -23.18 -1.17 -10.26
C ILE A 212 -24.55 -1.85 -10.40
N ASP A 213 -25.14 -1.93 -11.58
CA ASP A 213 -26.54 -2.32 -11.81
C ASP A 213 -26.92 -3.76 -11.42
N ASN A 214 -26.02 -4.57 -10.91
CA ASN A 214 -26.27 -5.98 -10.62
C ASN A 214 -26.22 -6.37 -9.13
N GLY A 215 -26.38 -5.43 -8.20
CA GLY A 215 -26.37 -5.73 -6.76
C GLY A 215 -25.00 -6.21 -6.25
N TYR A 216 -23.93 -5.96 -6.98
CA TYR A 216 -22.58 -6.26 -6.56
C TYR A 216 -22.15 -5.33 -5.42
N SER A 217 -21.79 -5.91 -4.29
CA SER A 217 -21.16 -5.18 -3.18
C SER A 217 -19.67 -5.02 -3.47
N ARG A 218 -19.18 -3.80 -3.57
CA ARG A 218 -17.77 -3.53 -3.78
C ARG A 218 -16.94 -4.07 -2.61
N THR A 219 -15.81 -4.68 -2.94
CA THR A 219 -14.87 -5.24 -1.97
C THR A 219 -13.47 -4.73 -2.24
N ILE A 220 -12.62 -4.78 -1.23
CA ILE A 220 -11.22 -4.42 -1.31
C ILE A 220 -10.46 -5.66 -1.78
N TYR A 221 -9.75 -5.55 -2.91
CA TYR A 221 -8.91 -6.62 -3.41
C TYR A 221 -7.83 -6.98 -2.38
N ASN A 222 -7.58 -8.26 -2.22
CA ASN A 222 -6.45 -8.75 -1.44
C ASN A 222 -5.89 -10.04 -2.05
N THR A 223 -4.59 -10.24 -1.93
CA THR A 223 -3.94 -11.49 -2.30
C THR A 223 -2.67 -11.72 -1.49
N PHE A 224 -2.38 -13.01 -1.26
CA PHE A 224 -1.21 -13.45 -0.51
C PHE A 224 -0.37 -14.36 -1.40
N ILE A 225 0.86 -13.94 -1.69
CA ILE A 225 1.80 -14.66 -2.54
C ILE A 225 2.87 -15.29 -1.65
N ASN A 226 3.24 -16.53 -1.94
CA ASN A 226 4.22 -17.31 -1.18
C ASN A 226 3.83 -17.46 0.31
N SER A 227 2.55 -17.50 0.58
CA SER A 227 2.03 -17.72 1.93
C SER A 227 2.10 -19.22 2.29
N ARG A 228 2.35 -19.50 3.57
CA ARG A 228 2.29 -20.87 4.11
C ARG A 228 0.87 -21.31 4.46
N VAL A 229 -0.12 -20.46 4.27
CA VAL A 229 -1.52 -20.79 4.50
C VAL A 229 -1.99 -21.77 3.43
N ILE A 230 -2.62 -22.86 3.87
CA ILE A 230 -3.24 -23.84 2.97
C ILE A 230 -4.65 -23.33 2.68
N PRO A 231 -5.02 -23.11 1.41
CA PRO A 231 -6.38 -22.71 1.06
C PRO A 231 -7.39 -23.77 1.54
N ILE A 232 -8.48 -23.32 2.13
CA ILE A 232 -9.64 -24.16 2.43
C ILE A 232 -10.65 -23.85 1.33
N ASN A 233 -10.91 -24.85 0.47
CA ASN A 233 -11.93 -24.76 -0.58
C ASN A 233 -13.33 -25.04 0.01
#